data_d745f69fbfb44da69219b7f639790983
#
_entry.id   d745f69fbfb44da69219b7f639790983
#
_cell.length_a   1.000
_cell.length_b   1.000
_cell.length_c   1.000
_cell.angle_alpha   90.00
_cell.angle_beta   90.00
_cell.angle_gamma   90.00
#
_symmetry.space_group_name_H-M   'P 1'
#
loop_
_entity.id
_entity.type
_entity.pdbx_description
1 polymer ?
#
loop_
_entity_poly.entity_id
_entity_poly.type
_entity_poly.pdbx_seq_one_letter_code
_entity_poly.pdbx_strand_id
1 'polypeptide(L)'
;MNDSIPPDSARANSSDKGDARSDAGLLRDYDILRLRAPNPGPLTLTGTNTWVVGRRPAWVVDPGPAIDSHVQRVLAAIDARGGLGGVALTHDHADHSEAVAPLLEAHPAPLAAGRRRDVDVRLADDVRFGPFQAVHTPGHAPDHYALIGDGACFTGDAVLGDGSVLITPHPGAMAGYLLALTRLRLREDFNVLCPGHGEVVWDAREKLEEYIAHRVDRENRLIVALNEGLRSVPDLLDAVWGEVPEVLRPAATATLAAHLDKLDDDEVLPRGVERPNFQNRPW
;
A
#
# COMPACT_ATOMS: atom_id res chain seq x y z
N MET A 1 -1.29 -44.58 50.08
CA MET A 1 -0.41 -44.35 48.91
C MET A 1 -1.05 -43.23 48.11
N ASN A 2 -0.52 -42.06 48.30
CA ASN A 2 -1.05 -40.82 47.75
C ASN A 2 -0.07 -40.39 46.66
N ASP A 3 -0.44 -40.53 45.41
CA ASP A 3 0.33 -39.96 44.31
C ASP A 3 -0.25 -38.61 43.91
N SER A 4 0.43 -37.58 44.34
CA SER A 4 0.15 -36.17 44.00
C SER A 4 0.79 -35.85 42.67
N ILE A 5 -0.01 -35.48 41.69
CA ILE A 5 0.42 -34.92 40.39
C ILE A 5 0.80 -33.44 40.64
N PRO A 6 1.99 -32.97 40.21
CA PRO A 6 2.34 -31.57 40.30
C PRO A 6 1.61 -30.73 39.25
N PRO A 7 1.34 -29.43 39.52
CA PRO A 7 0.62 -28.55 38.58
C PRO A 7 1.46 -28.20 37.37
N ASP A 8 0.79 -28.20 36.24
CA ASP A 8 1.30 -27.88 34.90
C ASP A 8 1.83 -26.41 34.88
N SER A 9 3.12 -26.31 34.69
CA SER A 9 3.79 -25.02 34.60
C SER A 9 3.45 -24.33 33.28
N ALA A 10 3.01 -23.09 33.40
CA ALA A 10 2.70 -22.15 32.35
C ALA A 10 3.63 -22.27 31.12
N ARG A 11 3.07 -22.66 29.99
CA ARG A 11 3.69 -22.45 28.70
C ARG A 11 3.65 -20.97 28.39
N ALA A 12 4.77 -20.31 28.60
CA ALA A 12 5.01 -18.97 28.08
C ALA A 12 4.92 -19.01 26.55
N ASN A 13 4.07 -18.18 26.01
CA ASN A 13 3.82 -17.99 24.59
C ASN A 13 5.13 -17.48 23.92
N SER A 14 5.82 -18.35 23.21
CA SER A 14 7.10 -18.06 22.53
C SER A 14 6.93 -17.61 21.07
N SER A 15 5.76 -17.05 20.72
CA SER A 15 5.44 -16.69 19.33
C SER A 15 5.92 -15.31 18.89
N ASP A 16 6.52 -14.50 19.79
CA ASP A 16 6.82 -13.08 19.50
C ASP A 16 8.30 -12.74 19.25
N LYS A 17 9.18 -13.76 19.16
CA LYS A 17 10.62 -13.55 18.93
C LYS A 17 11.15 -14.11 17.59
N GLY A 18 10.29 -14.79 16.82
CA GLY A 18 10.68 -15.41 15.55
C GLY A 18 10.68 -14.45 14.37
N ASP A 19 9.73 -13.55 14.32
CA ASP A 19 9.39 -12.77 13.11
C ASP A 19 10.38 -11.62 12.81
N ALA A 20 10.80 -10.88 13.81
CA ALA A 20 11.70 -9.73 13.62
C ALA A 20 13.13 -10.13 13.16
N ARG A 21 13.55 -11.38 13.32
CA ARG A 21 14.87 -11.87 12.90
C ARG A 21 14.88 -12.39 11.46
N SER A 22 13.78 -12.98 10.99
CA SER A 22 13.61 -13.44 9.62
C SER A 22 13.52 -12.25 8.65
N ASP A 23 12.71 -11.26 8.97
CA ASP A 23 12.52 -10.03 8.20
C ASP A 23 13.84 -9.27 7.98
N ALA A 24 14.61 -9.06 9.06
CA ALA A 24 15.90 -8.36 8.98
C ALA A 24 16.96 -9.14 8.17
N GLY A 25 16.88 -10.48 8.15
CA GLY A 25 17.78 -11.34 7.38
C GLY A 25 17.53 -11.24 5.88
N LEU A 26 16.31 -11.43 5.45
CA LEU A 26 15.95 -11.46 4.02
C LEU A 26 16.05 -10.08 3.36
N LEU A 27 15.64 -9.01 4.03
CA LEU A 27 15.84 -7.65 3.56
C LEU A 27 17.33 -7.29 3.38
N ARG A 28 18.22 -7.88 4.19
CA ARG A 28 19.67 -7.73 3.99
C ARG A 28 20.18 -8.42 2.73
N ASP A 29 19.63 -9.56 2.38
CA ASP A 29 19.99 -10.29 1.16
C ASP A 29 19.59 -9.52 -0.10
N TYR A 30 18.52 -8.72 -0.02
CA TYR A 30 18.09 -7.78 -1.08
C TYR A 30 18.78 -6.41 -1.00
N ASP A 31 19.63 -6.17 0.03
CA ASP A 31 20.18 -4.84 0.36
C ASP A 31 19.14 -3.73 0.49
N ILE A 32 17.98 -4.07 1.04
CA ILE A 32 16.86 -3.17 1.29
C ILE A 32 16.75 -2.90 2.79
N LEU A 33 16.60 -1.64 3.18
CA LEU A 33 16.36 -1.20 4.54
C LEU A 33 14.99 -0.56 4.66
N ARG A 34 14.14 -1.08 5.55
CA ARG A 34 12.88 -0.45 5.95
C ARG A 34 13.10 0.53 7.09
N LEU A 35 12.60 1.74 6.94
CA LEU A 35 12.52 2.75 7.99
C LEU A 35 11.06 3.17 8.18
N ARG A 36 10.45 2.76 9.28
CA ARG A 36 9.06 3.12 9.58
C ARG A 36 8.97 4.47 10.24
N ALA A 37 8.14 5.37 9.70
CA ALA A 37 7.84 6.67 10.28
C ALA A 37 6.93 6.53 11.52
N PRO A 38 7.07 7.38 12.55
CA PRO A 38 6.25 7.34 13.76
C PRO A 38 4.91 8.09 13.59
N ASN A 39 4.14 7.71 12.57
CA ASN A 39 2.83 8.28 12.24
C ASN A 39 1.71 7.21 12.23
N PRO A 40 1.54 6.39 13.31
CA PRO A 40 0.51 5.36 13.33
C PRO A 40 -0.89 5.97 13.28
N GLY A 41 -1.79 5.30 12.55
CA GLY A 41 -3.18 5.75 12.39
C GLY A 41 -4.07 4.74 11.70
N PRO A 42 -5.38 4.99 11.61
CA PRO A 42 -6.31 4.06 10.99
C PRO A 42 -6.01 3.73 9.52
N LEU A 43 -5.39 4.64 8.76
CA LEU A 43 -5.01 4.45 7.38
C LEU A 43 -3.53 4.11 7.22
N THR A 44 -2.68 4.57 8.14
CA THR A 44 -1.22 4.36 8.10
C THR A 44 -0.77 3.14 8.91
N LEU A 45 -1.69 2.43 9.54
CA LEU A 45 -1.43 1.26 10.38
C LEU A 45 -0.40 1.57 11.49
N THR A 46 0.74 0.90 11.49
CA THR A 46 1.84 1.12 12.43
C THR A 46 2.77 2.27 12.02
N GLY A 47 2.49 2.94 10.91
CA GLY A 47 3.24 4.04 10.31
C GLY A 47 3.63 3.78 8.87
N THR A 48 4.08 4.82 8.17
CA THR A 48 4.51 4.74 6.77
C THR A 48 5.91 4.13 6.66
N ASN A 49 6.10 3.22 5.72
CA ASN A 49 7.38 2.60 5.42
C ASN A 49 8.12 3.40 4.34
N THR A 50 9.31 3.89 4.69
CA THR A 50 10.31 4.37 3.74
C THR A 50 11.27 3.23 3.43
N TRP A 51 11.60 3.04 2.16
CA TRP A 51 12.52 2.00 1.70
C TRP A 51 13.81 2.62 1.17
N VAL A 52 14.95 2.18 1.71
CA VAL A 52 16.28 2.58 1.24
C VAL A 52 16.96 1.38 0.60
N VAL A 53 17.20 1.46 -0.71
CA VAL A 53 17.55 0.33 -1.59
C VAL A 53 18.97 0.49 -2.12
N GLY A 54 19.76 -0.55 -2.04
CA GLY A 54 21.11 -0.61 -2.59
C GLY A 54 22.13 0.24 -1.84
N ARG A 55 23.34 0.31 -2.42
CA ARG A 55 24.49 1.07 -1.89
C ARG A 55 25.31 1.66 -3.01
N ARG A 56 25.88 2.85 -2.79
CA ARG A 56 26.84 3.54 -3.65
C ARG A 56 26.37 3.77 -5.07
N PRO A 57 25.22 4.45 -5.26
CA PRO A 57 24.42 5.16 -4.26
C PRO A 57 23.25 4.32 -3.74
N ALA A 58 22.63 4.80 -2.65
CA ALA A 58 21.33 4.32 -2.18
C ALA A 58 20.19 5.01 -2.95
N TRP A 59 19.07 4.32 -3.10
CA TRP A 59 17.82 4.86 -3.68
C TRP A 59 16.73 4.85 -2.61
N VAL A 60 15.89 5.87 -2.62
CA VAL A 60 14.80 5.99 -1.63
C VAL A 60 13.46 5.85 -2.34
N VAL A 61 12.61 4.96 -1.84
CA VAL A 61 11.20 4.88 -2.23
C VAL A 61 10.35 5.38 -1.07
N ASP A 62 9.46 6.33 -1.35
CA ASP A 62 8.54 6.98 -0.41
C ASP A 62 9.28 7.47 0.85
N PRO A 63 9.89 8.64 0.83
CA PRO A 63 10.69 9.15 1.94
C PRO A 63 9.89 9.41 3.22
N GLY A 64 8.56 9.37 3.16
CA GLY A 64 7.68 9.44 4.30
C GLY A 64 7.22 10.86 4.66
N PRO A 65 6.58 11.03 5.82
CA PRO A 65 6.17 12.33 6.34
C PRO A 65 7.38 13.15 6.80
N ALA A 66 7.27 14.49 6.78
CA ALA A 66 8.31 15.42 7.23
C ALA A 66 8.44 15.49 8.76
N ILE A 67 8.52 14.33 9.41
CA ILE A 67 8.77 14.21 10.85
C ILE A 67 10.28 14.22 11.08
N ASP A 68 10.82 15.19 11.82
CA ASP A 68 12.26 15.42 12.00
C ASP A 68 13.02 14.14 12.36
N SER A 69 12.53 13.37 13.33
CA SER A 69 13.18 12.13 13.76
C SER A 69 13.21 11.07 12.66
N HIS A 70 12.20 11.02 11.78
CA HIS A 70 12.17 10.13 10.64
C HIS A 70 13.12 10.60 9.54
N VAL A 71 13.06 11.87 9.18
CA VAL A 71 13.96 12.51 8.19
C VAL A 71 15.42 12.27 8.55
N GLN A 72 15.81 12.50 9.82
CA GLN A 72 17.18 12.27 10.28
C GLN A 72 17.61 10.80 10.16
N ARG A 73 16.73 9.85 10.42
CA ARG A 73 17.01 8.42 10.24
C ARG A 73 17.21 8.05 8.76
N VAL A 74 16.41 8.63 7.86
CA VAL A 74 16.55 8.42 6.42
C VAL A 74 17.86 9.01 5.92
N LEU A 75 18.20 10.24 6.30
CA LEU A 75 19.49 10.88 5.96
C LEU A 75 20.69 10.06 6.47
N ALA A 76 20.66 9.60 7.72
CA ALA A 76 21.72 8.76 8.27
C ALA A 76 21.87 7.43 7.51
N ALA A 77 20.75 6.85 7.04
CA ALA A 77 20.79 5.63 6.24
C ALA A 77 21.37 5.86 4.84
N ILE A 78 21.06 7.00 4.22
CA ILE A 78 21.63 7.44 2.93
C ILE A 78 23.15 7.61 3.06
N ASP A 79 23.62 8.32 4.11
CA ASP A 79 25.04 8.54 4.37
C ASP A 79 25.78 7.21 4.57
N ALA A 80 25.25 6.32 5.42
CA ALA A 80 25.82 5.01 5.70
C ALA A 80 25.89 4.10 4.47
N ARG A 81 25.10 4.41 3.42
CA ARG A 81 25.03 3.67 2.16
C ARG A 81 25.74 4.35 0.99
N GLY A 82 26.47 5.45 1.24
CA GLY A 82 27.36 6.09 0.26
C GLY A 82 26.69 7.13 -0.62
N GLY A 83 25.68 7.81 -0.10
CA GLY A 83 24.98 8.94 -0.74
C GLY A 83 23.68 8.54 -1.47
N LEU A 84 22.94 9.54 -1.92
CA LEU A 84 21.64 9.40 -2.57
C LEU A 84 21.78 9.35 -4.10
N GLY A 85 21.22 8.30 -4.71
CA GLY A 85 21.14 8.15 -6.17
C GLY A 85 19.87 8.76 -6.77
N GLY A 86 18.79 8.78 -6.00
CA GLY A 86 17.50 9.35 -6.38
C GLY A 86 16.37 8.97 -5.42
N VAL A 87 15.27 9.71 -5.53
CA VAL A 87 14.02 9.47 -4.79
C VAL A 87 12.91 9.10 -5.78
N ALA A 88 12.21 8.01 -5.51
CA ALA A 88 11.03 7.61 -6.26
C ALA A 88 9.80 7.63 -5.36
N LEU A 89 8.69 8.19 -5.84
CA LEU A 89 7.41 8.16 -5.16
C LEU A 89 6.49 7.14 -5.83
N THR A 90 5.88 6.28 -5.02
CA THR A 90 4.79 5.42 -5.50
C THR A 90 3.57 6.27 -5.85
N HIS A 91 3.26 7.28 -5.06
CA HIS A 91 2.21 8.27 -5.28
C HIS A 91 2.47 9.53 -4.43
N ASP A 92 1.67 10.61 -4.60
CA ASP A 92 1.96 11.91 -4.00
C ASP A 92 1.13 12.23 -2.73
N HIS A 93 0.72 11.20 -1.95
CA HIS A 93 0.14 11.47 -0.64
C HIS A 93 1.19 11.99 0.34
N ALA A 94 0.76 12.86 1.25
CA ALA A 94 1.63 13.62 2.14
C ALA A 94 2.54 12.72 2.99
N ASP A 95 1.99 11.65 3.53
CA ASP A 95 2.73 10.71 4.38
C ASP A 95 3.77 9.85 3.62
N HIS A 96 3.77 9.89 2.28
CA HIS A 96 4.81 9.29 1.42
C HIS A 96 5.80 10.33 0.90
N SER A 97 5.37 11.58 0.70
CA SER A 97 6.08 12.57 -0.14
C SER A 97 6.61 13.81 0.60
N GLU A 98 6.15 14.12 1.84
CA GLU A 98 6.55 15.35 2.53
C GLU A 98 8.05 15.45 2.79
N ALA A 99 8.72 14.33 3.07
CA ALA A 99 10.16 14.33 3.33
C ALA A 99 11.03 14.45 2.06
N VAL A 100 10.45 14.55 0.85
CA VAL A 100 11.22 14.77 -0.39
C VAL A 100 12.07 16.04 -0.30
N ALA A 101 11.46 17.17 0.10
CA ALA A 101 12.17 18.45 0.12
C ALA A 101 13.39 18.45 1.06
N PRO A 102 13.29 18.07 2.34
CA PRO A 102 14.45 18.04 3.23
C PRO A 102 15.51 17.01 2.81
N LEU A 103 15.14 15.89 2.17
CA LEU A 103 16.10 14.93 1.65
C LEU A 103 16.91 15.51 0.48
N LEU A 104 16.24 16.14 -0.49
CA LEU A 104 16.90 16.70 -1.68
C LEU A 104 17.67 17.98 -1.37
N GLU A 105 17.32 18.72 -0.32
CA GLU A 105 18.12 19.83 0.20
C GLU A 105 19.45 19.32 0.77
N ALA A 106 19.45 18.23 1.53
CA ALA A 106 20.64 17.65 2.12
C ALA A 106 21.49 16.87 1.09
N HIS A 107 20.85 16.15 0.19
CA HIS A 107 21.47 15.32 -0.85
C HIS A 107 20.80 15.60 -2.20
N PRO A 108 21.27 16.57 -2.99
CA PRO A 108 20.73 16.83 -4.33
C PRO A 108 20.79 15.57 -5.21
N ALA A 109 19.64 15.10 -5.68
CA ALA A 109 19.49 13.90 -6.48
C ALA A 109 18.19 13.97 -7.29
N PRO A 110 18.05 13.21 -8.40
CA PRO A 110 16.85 13.22 -9.20
C PRO A 110 15.62 12.64 -8.44
N LEU A 111 14.45 13.23 -8.72
CA LEU A 111 13.13 12.81 -8.24
C LEU A 111 12.31 12.20 -9.36
N ALA A 112 11.69 11.02 -9.11
CA ALA A 112 10.72 10.40 -9.99
C ALA A 112 9.36 10.26 -9.34
N ALA A 113 8.28 10.66 -10.04
CA ALA A 113 6.89 10.49 -9.58
C ALA A 113 5.90 10.55 -10.75
N GLY A 114 4.65 10.11 -10.50
CA GLY A 114 3.57 10.10 -11.50
C GLY A 114 3.06 11.48 -11.87
N ARG A 115 2.68 12.32 -10.91
CA ARG A 115 1.93 13.58 -11.17
C ARG A 115 2.57 14.87 -10.67
N ARG A 116 3.56 14.82 -9.80
CA ARG A 116 4.22 16.05 -9.32
C ARG A 116 4.77 16.88 -10.49
N ARG A 117 4.80 18.20 -10.34
CA ARG A 117 5.34 19.11 -11.37
C ARG A 117 6.85 19.24 -11.33
N ASP A 118 7.41 19.09 -10.14
CA ASP A 118 8.82 19.27 -9.78
C ASP A 118 9.62 17.94 -9.84
N VAL A 119 9.42 17.15 -10.89
CA VAL A 119 10.10 15.87 -11.08
C VAL A 119 11.12 15.93 -12.22
N ASP A 120 12.25 15.25 -12.03
CA ASP A 120 13.25 15.03 -13.07
C ASP A 120 12.83 13.93 -14.03
N VAL A 121 12.13 12.89 -13.50
CA VAL A 121 11.63 11.77 -14.28
C VAL A 121 10.14 11.57 -14.03
N ARG A 122 9.34 11.70 -15.09
CA ARG A 122 7.92 11.37 -15.05
C ARG A 122 7.75 9.85 -15.14
N LEU A 123 7.17 9.24 -14.09
CA LEU A 123 6.84 7.82 -14.12
C LEU A 123 5.70 7.55 -15.12
N ALA A 124 5.83 6.47 -15.85
CA ALA A 124 4.85 5.85 -16.71
C ALA A 124 5.11 4.33 -16.71
N ASP A 125 4.19 3.54 -17.28
CA ASP A 125 4.40 2.09 -17.40
C ASP A 125 5.76 1.80 -18.05
N ASP A 126 6.49 0.85 -17.47
CA ASP A 126 7.79 0.36 -17.91
C ASP A 126 8.94 1.38 -17.88
N VAL A 127 8.71 2.63 -17.44
CA VAL A 127 9.80 3.59 -17.24
C VAL A 127 10.76 3.08 -16.18
N ARG A 128 12.06 3.18 -16.47
CA ARG A 128 13.13 2.83 -15.54
C ARG A 128 13.66 4.08 -14.84
N PHE A 129 13.85 3.95 -13.53
CA PHE A 129 14.47 4.97 -12.69
C PHE A 129 15.43 4.31 -11.69
N GLY A 130 16.73 4.49 -11.88
CA GLY A 130 17.74 3.77 -11.13
C GLY A 130 17.55 2.24 -11.22
N PRO A 131 17.47 1.53 -10.10
CA PRO A 131 17.24 0.08 -10.08
C PRO A 131 15.78 -0.31 -10.34
N PHE A 132 14.85 0.64 -10.42
CA PHE A 132 13.42 0.38 -10.48
C PHE A 132 12.86 0.40 -11.89
N GLN A 133 11.85 -0.44 -12.13
CA GLN A 133 10.91 -0.35 -13.23
C GLN A 133 9.52 -0.01 -12.66
N ALA A 134 8.89 1.03 -13.21
CA ALA A 134 7.57 1.47 -12.79
C ALA A 134 6.46 0.64 -13.46
N VAL A 135 5.42 0.31 -12.69
CA VAL A 135 4.18 -0.31 -13.17
C VAL A 135 3.02 0.54 -12.69
N HIS A 136 2.22 1.07 -13.60
CA HIS A 136 1.05 1.87 -13.22
C HIS A 136 0.02 1.03 -12.46
N THR A 137 -0.31 1.43 -11.24
CA THR A 137 -1.20 0.73 -10.32
C THR A 137 -2.27 1.69 -9.77
N PRO A 138 -3.13 2.24 -10.66
CA PRO A 138 -4.19 3.16 -10.24
C PRO A 138 -5.19 2.47 -9.32
N GLY A 139 -5.95 3.24 -8.56
CA GLY A 139 -6.99 2.74 -7.64
C GLY A 139 -6.98 3.49 -6.33
N HIS A 140 -5.96 3.30 -5.50
CA HIS A 140 -5.76 4.10 -4.29
C HIS A 140 -5.56 5.59 -4.65
N ALA A 141 -4.69 5.86 -5.60
CA ALA A 141 -4.52 7.18 -6.22
C ALA A 141 -4.36 7.02 -7.74
N PRO A 142 -4.81 7.99 -8.55
CA PRO A 142 -4.73 7.89 -10.01
C PRO A 142 -3.31 8.01 -10.55
N ASP A 143 -2.37 8.52 -9.77
CA ASP A 143 -0.95 8.68 -10.07
C ASP A 143 -0.05 7.61 -9.43
N HIS A 144 -0.66 6.53 -8.94
CA HIS A 144 0.05 5.48 -8.21
C HIS A 144 0.84 4.56 -9.15
N TYR A 145 2.09 4.26 -8.76
CA TYR A 145 2.97 3.30 -9.42
C TYR A 145 3.58 2.34 -8.40
N ALA A 146 3.52 1.04 -8.66
CA ALA A 146 4.41 0.09 -8.02
C ALA A 146 5.79 0.18 -8.67
N LEU A 147 6.85 0.00 -7.88
CA LEU A 147 8.24 0.06 -8.32
C LEU A 147 8.89 -1.31 -8.13
N ILE A 148 9.46 -1.90 -9.18
CA ILE A 148 10.03 -3.24 -9.12
C ILE A 148 11.54 -3.15 -9.31
N GLY A 149 12.29 -3.73 -8.40
CA GLY A 149 13.75 -3.77 -8.45
C GLY A 149 14.32 -4.74 -7.43
N ASP A 150 15.47 -5.34 -7.76
CA ASP A 150 16.22 -6.23 -6.87
C ASP A 150 15.39 -7.40 -6.28
N GLY A 151 14.43 -7.95 -7.07
CA GLY A 151 13.59 -9.07 -6.64
C GLY A 151 12.46 -8.69 -5.69
N ALA A 152 12.24 -7.40 -5.44
CA ALA A 152 11.17 -6.85 -4.61
C ALA A 152 10.24 -5.94 -5.42
N CYS A 153 8.97 -5.85 -4.99
CA CYS A 153 7.99 -4.91 -5.48
C CYS A 153 7.59 -3.95 -4.36
N PHE A 154 7.92 -2.67 -4.51
CA PHE A 154 7.50 -1.58 -3.63
C PHE A 154 6.09 -1.17 -4.04
N THR A 155 5.11 -1.68 -3.32
CA THR A 155 3.69 -1.57 -3.69
C THR A 155 3.05 -0.26 -3.26
N GLY A 156 3.74 0.57 -2.46
CA GLY A 156 3.09 1.73 -1.85
C GLY A 156 1.74 1.32 -1.25
N ASP A 157 0.72 2.07 -1.60
CA ASP A 157 -0.65 1.80 -1.15
C ASP A 157 -1.52 1.06 -2.18
N ALA A 158 -0.92 0.39 -3.17
CA ALA A 158 -1.66 -0.57 -3.98
C ALA A 158 -1.94 -1.88 -3.22
N VAL A 159 -0.98 -2.35 -2.41
CA VAL A 159 -1.11 -3.53 -1.55
C VAL A 159 -0.42 -3.25 -0.23
N LEU A 160 -1.14 -3.37 0.88
CA LEU A 160 -0.63 -3.18 2.25
C LEU A 160 -0.14 -4.50 2.84
N GLY A 161 0.71 -4.43 3.86
CA GLY A 161 1.13 -5.60 4.63
C GLY A 161 -0.04 -6.26 5.35
N ASP A 162 -0.93 -5.44 5.92
CA ASP A 162 -2.11 -5.87 6.66
C ASP A 162 -3.36 -5.15 6.15
N GLY A 163 -4.51 -5.83 6.24
CA GLY A 163 -5.81 -5.26 5.90
C GLY A 163 -6.03 -5.04 4.40
N SER A 164 -6.80 -4.04 4.06
CA SER A 164 -7.23 -3.73 2.69
C SER A 164 -7.11 -2.23 2.43
N VAL A 165 -6.74 -1.86 1.22
CA VAL A 165 -6.53 -0.46 0.84
C VAL A 165 -7.85 0.24 0.49
N LEU A 166 -7.90 1.53 0.72
CA LEU A 166 -8.92 2.44 0.20
C LEU A 166 -8.74 2.61 -1.31
N ILE A 167 -9.85 2.46 -2.07
CA ILE A 167 -9.88 2.84 -3.49
C ILE A 167 -10.61 4.17 -3.61
N THR A 168 -9.92 5.19 -4.11
CA THR A 168 -10.53 6.51 -4.30
C THR A 168 -11.35 6.54 -5.59
N PRO A 169 -12.56 7.12 -5.58
CA PRO A 169 -13.39 7.18 -6.78
C PRO A 169 -12.80 8.17 -7.80
N HIS A 170 -12.36 7.62 -8.92
CA HIS A 170 -11.98 8.34 -10.14
C HIS A 170 -12.32 7.45 -11.35
N PRO A 171 -12.44 7.99 -12.56
CA PRO A 171 -12.83 7.20 -13.73
C PRO A 171 -11.98 5.94 -13.90
N GLY A 172 -12.61 4.78 -13.92
CA GLY A 172 -11.96 3.48 -14.10
C GLY A 172 -11.15 2.98 -12.88
N ALA A 173 -11.26 3.60 -11.70
CA ALA A 173 -10.44 3.28 -10.52
C ALA A 173 -10.44 1.78 -10.17
N MET A 174 -11.61 1.17 -9.98
CA MET A 174 -11.70 -0.22 -9.56
C MET A 174 -11.26 -1.19 -10.67
N ALA A 175 -11.66 -0.94 -11.91
CA ALA A 175 -11.26 -1.77 -13.05
C ALA A 175 -9.74 -1.70 -13.29
N GLY A 176 -9.18 -0.49 -13.27
CA GLY A 176 -7.73 -0.26 -13.39
C GLY A 176 -6.93 -0.90 -12.25
N TYR A 177 -7.45 -0.83 -11.03
CA TYR A 177 -6.84 -1.47 -9.87
C TYR A 177 -6.78 -3.01 -10.01
N LEU A 178 -7.90 -3.65 -10.34
CA LEU A 178 -7.96 -5.10 -10.56
C LEU A 178 -7.04 -5.56 -11.69
N LEU A 179 -6.98 -4.78 -12.78
CA LEU A 179 -6.06 -5.04 -13.88
C LEU A 179 -4.61 -4.93 -13.42
N ALA A 180 -4.26 -3.91 -12.65
CA ALA A 180 -2.91 -3.70 -12.14
C ALA A 180 -2.47 -4.84 -11.19
N LEU A 181 -3.33 -5.25 -10.24
CA LEU A 181 -3.05 -6.41 -9.38
C LEU A 181 -2.84 -7.68 -10.19
N THR A 182 -3.64 -7.90 -11.24
CA THR A 182 -3.51 -9.06 -12.13
C THR A 182 -2.18 -9.02 -12.89
N ARG A 183 -1.78 -7.84 -13.39
CA ARG A 183 -0.48 -7.65 -14.07
C ARG A 183 0.68 -7.94 -13.11
N LEU A 184 0.64 -7.43 -11.88
CA LEU A 184 1.66 -7.69 -10.86
C LEU A 184 1.73 -9.19 -10.52
N ARG A 185 0.58 -9.87 -10.35
CA ARG A 185 0.51 -11.31 -10.05
C ARG A 185 1.15 -12.19 -11.13
N LEU A 186 1.10 -11.77 -12.38
CA LEU A 186 1.67 -12.51 -13.51
C LEU A 186 3.17 -12.29 -13.70
N ARG A 187 3.79 -11.38 -12.96
CA ARG A 187 5.24 -11.14 -13.04
C ARG A 187 6.02 -12.18 -12.24
N GLU A 188 7.25 -12.43 -12.67
CA GLU A 188 8.16 -13.41 -12.06
C GLU A 188 9.48 -12.76 -11.59
N ASP A 189 9.60 -11.43 -11.71
CA ASP A 189 10.82 -10.69 -11.41
C ASP A 189 10.86 -10.18 -9.95
N PHE A 190 9.89 -10.56 -9.13
CA PHE A 190 9.89 -10.36 -7.67
C PHE A 190 9.09 -11.45 -6.94
N ASN A 191 9.39 -11.66 -5.65
CA ASN A 191 8.67 -12.57 -4.73
C ASN A 191 8.34 -11.94 -3.39
N VAL A 192 8.80 -10.72 -3.15
CA VAL A 192 8.57 -9.97 -1.92
C VAL A 192 7.82 -8.69 -2.25
N LEU A 193 6.80 -8.33 -1.42
CA LEU A 193 6.18 -7.00 -1.47
C LEU A 193 6.70 -6.15 -0.32
N CYS A 194 7.05 -4.93 -0.66
CA CYS A 194 7.47 -3.86 0.23
C CYS A 194 6.37 -2.77 0.26
N PRO A 195 5.37 -2.90 1.14
CA PRO A 195 4.20 -2.02 1.15
C PRO A 195 4.48 -0.66 1.79
N GLY A 196 3.66 0.34 1.46
CA GLY A 196 3.68 1.66 2.10
C GLY A 196 3.35 1.59 3.59
N HIS A 197 2.48 0.66 4.00
CA HIS A 197 2.08 0.45 5.40
C HIS A 197 2.03 -1.04 5.75
N GLY A 198 2.24 -1.36 7.04
CA GLY A 198 2.23 -2.72 7.55
C GLY A 198 3.57 -3.45 7.39
N GLU A 199 3.54 -4.78 7.48
CA GLU A 199 4.74 -5.61 7.41
C GLU A 199 5.12 -5.99 5.98
N VAL A 200 6.36 -6.47 5.81
CA VAL A 200 6.84 -7.07 4.56
C VAL A 200 6.01 -8.32 4.24
N VAL A 201 5.68 -8.51 2.97
CA VAL A 201 4.94 -9.69 2.51
C VAL A 201 5.88 -10.61 1.75
N TRP A 202 6.12 -11.79 2.28
CA TRP A 202 7.10 -12.76 1.77
C TRP A 202 6.56 -13.66 0.65
N ASP A 203 5.25 -13.82 0.57
CA ASP A 203 4.58 -14.48 -0.55
C ASP A 203 3.77 -13.46 -1.33
N ALA A 204 4.45 -12.83 -2.29
CA ALA A 204 3.87 -11.78 -3.12
C ALA A 204 2.67 -12.29 -3.93
N ARG A 205 2.76 -13.52 -4.46
CA ARG A 205 1.72 -14.09 -5.31
C ARG A 205 0.44 -14.37 -4.51
N GLU A 206 0.58 -15.03 -3.36
CA GLU A 206 -0.55 -15.33 -2.47
C GLU A 206 -1.27 -14.04 -2.04
N LYS A 207 -0.49 -13.01 -1.65
CA LYS A 207 -1.08 -11.72 -1.22
C LYS A 207 -1.80 -11.00 -2.35
N LEU A 208 -1.27 -11.01 -3.56
CA LEU A 208 -1.93 -10.43 -4.72
C LEU A 208 -3.22 -11.19 -5.08
N GLU A 209 -3.24 -12.51 -4.97
CA GLU A 209 -4.44 -13.34 -5.15
C GLU A 209 -5.49 -13.07 -4.06
N GLU A 210 -5.08 -12.92 -2.79
CA GLU A 210 -5.95 -12.51 -1.68
C GLU A 210 -6.63 -11.17 -1.96
N TYR A 211 -5.86 -10.17 -2.42
CA TYR A 211 -6.39 -8.84 -2.73
C TYR A 211 -7.38 -8.85 -3.89
N ILE A 212 -7.09 -9.59 -4.96
CA ILE A 212 -8.00 -9.76 -6.11
C ILE A 212 -9.28 -10.45 -5.63
N ALA A 213 -9.17 -11.56 -4.92
CA ALA A 213 -10.31 -12.33 -4.41
C ALA A 213 -11.19 -11.49 -3.48
N HIS A 214 -10.58 -10.71 -2.59
CA HIS A 214 -11.30 -9.81 -1.70
C HIS A 214 -12.13 -8.77 -2.46
N ARG A 215 -11.57 -8.15 -3.53
CA ARG A 215 -12.33 -7.17 -4.34
C ARG A 215 -13.47 -7.81 -5.11
N VAL A 216 -13.25 -8.98 -5.67
CA VAL A 216 -14.29 -9.75 -6.38
C VAL A 216 -15.40 -10.17 -5.41
N ASP A 217 -15.06 -10.62 -4.19
CA ASP A 217 -16.06 -10.93 -3.17
C ASP A 217 -16.92 -9.72 -2.81
N ARG A 218 -16.31 -8.55 -2.57
CA ARG A 218 -17.04 -7.30 -2.29
C ARG A 218 -17.98 -6.92 -3.44
N GLU A 219 -17.55 -7.04 -4.68
CA GLU A 219 -18.38 -6.76 -5.85
C GLU A 219 -19.55 -7.73 -5.96
N ASN A 220 -19.32 -9.03 -5.74
CA ASN A 220 -20.36 -10.05 -5.74
C ASN A 220 -21.40 -9.80 -4.63
N ARG A 221 -20.97 -9.48 -3.41
CA ARG A 221 -21.88 -9.11 -2.30
C ARG A 221 -22.68 -7.86 -2.63
N LEU A 222 -22.06 -6.86 -3.26
CA LEU A 222 -22.75 -5.65 -3.71
C LEU A 222 -23.80 -5.96 -4.77
N ILE A 223 -23.49 -6.80 -5.75
CA ILE A 223 -24.46 -7.24 -6.77
C ILE A 223 -25.65 -7.97 -6.13
N VAL A 224 -25.41 -8.84 -5.14
CA VAL A 224 -26.49 -9.52 -4.40
C VAL A 224 -27.39 -8.50 -3.69
N ALA A 225 -26.80 -7.57 -2.93
CA ALA A 225 -27.54 -6.53 -2.22
C ALA A 225 -28.38 -5.65 -3.18
N LEU A 226 -27.84 -5.30 -4.34
CA LEU A 226 -28.54 -4.57 -5.38
C LEU A 226 -29.72 -5.38 -5.98
N ASN A 227 -29.57 -6.68 -6.17
CA ASN A 227 -30.62 -7.58 -6.67
C ASN A 227 -31.74 -7.79 -5.64
N GLU A 228 -31.43 -7.72 -4.34
CA GLU A 228 -32.39 -7.71 -3.24
C GLU A 228 -33.14 -6.38 -3.10
N GLY A 229 -32.78 -5.38 -3.89
CA GLY A 229 -33.49 -4.10 -3.96
C GLY A 229 -32.90 -3.00 -3.09
N LEU A 230 -31.73 -3.20 -2.44
CA LEU A 230 -31.07 -2.14 -1.69
C LEU A 230 -30.56 -1.04 -2.66
N ARG A 231 -30.78 0.22 -2.28
CA ARG A 231 -30.44 1.37 -3.15
C ARG A 231 -29.75 2.51 -2.41
N SER A 232 -29.90 2.62 -1.09
CA SER A 232 -29.27 3.69 -0.32
C SER A 232 -27.81 3.37 0.04
N VAL A 233 -26.98 4.40 0.14
CA VAL A 233 -25.57 4.25 0.54
C VAL A 233 -25.42 3.57 1.90
N PRO A 234 -26.18 3.94 2.96
CA PRO A 234 -26.10 3.26 4.26
C PRO A 234 -26.41 1.76 4.18
N ASP A 235 -27.50 1.37 3.49
CA ASP A 235 -27.92 -0.03 3.38
C ASP A 235 -26.87 -0.86 2.63
N LEU A 236 -26.31 -0.34 1.55
CA LEU A 236 -25.25 -1.01 0.78
C LEU A 236 -23.96 -1.16 1.58
N LEU A 237 -23.58 -0.13 2.36
CA LEU A 237 -22.44 -0.21 3.26
C LEU A 237 -22.63 -1.27 4.35
N ASP A 238 -23.79 -1.32 4.97
CA ASP A 238 -24.09 -2.30 6.02
C ASP A 238 -24.11 -3.73 5.47
N ALA A 239 -24.67 -3.92 4.26
CA ALA A 239 -24.73 -5.24 3.62
C ALA A 239 -23.35 -5.78 3.19
N VAL A 240 -22.45 -4.90 2.73
CA VAL A 240 -21.18 -5.31 2.12
C VAL A 240 -19.97 -5.07 3.01
N TRP A 241 -19.99 -4.03 3.86
CA TRP A 241 -18.88 -3.61 4.75
C TRP A 241 -19.32 -3.48 6.21
N GLY A 242 -20.39 -4.19 6.64
CA GLY A 242 -20.91 -4.09 8.00
C GLY A 242 -19.92 -4.45 9.11
N GLU A 243 -18.91 -5.26 8.82
CA GLU A 243 -17.84 -5.61 9.75
C GLU A 243 -16.73 -4.56 9.88
N VAL A 244 -16.70 -3.54 8.99
CA VAL A 244 -15.64 -2.51 9.00
C VAL A 244 -15.85 -1.56 10.18
N PRO A 245 -14.80 -1.30 10.98
CA PRO A 245 -14.88 -0.35 12.09
C PRO A 245 -15.38 1.04 11.65
N GLU A 246 -16.13 1.73 12.53
CA GLU A 246 -16.75 3.02 12.23
C GLU A 246 -15.75 4.07 11.73
N VAL A 247 -14.52 4.08 12.30
CA VAL A 247 -13.45 5.00 11.89
C VAL A 247 -13.02 4.80 10.43
N LEU A 248 -13.22 3.62 9.87
CA LEU A 248 -12.89 3.28 8.47
C LEU A 248 -14.10 3.33 7.53
N ARG A 249 -15.33 3.58 8.03
CA ARG A 249 -16.53 3.70 7.17
C ARG A 249 -16.40 4.76 6.06
N PRO A 250 -15.75 5.92 6.27
CA PRO A 250 -15.50 6.85 5.17
C PRO A 250 -14.65 6.25 4.05
N ALA A 251 -13.65 5.44 4.38
CA ALA A 251 -12.82 4.73 3.39
C ALA A 251 -13.61 3.63 2.65
N ALA A 252 -14.46 2.88 3.39
CA ALA A 252 -15.38 1.91 2.80
C ALA A 252 -16.39 2.59 1.85
N THR A 253 -16.89 3.79 2.21
CA THR A 253 -17.80 4.58 1.38
C THR A 253 -17.14 4.99 0.06
N ALA A 254 -15.89 5.40 0.09
CA ALA A 254 -15.14 5.74 -1.12
C ALA A 254 -14.93 4.50 -2.02
N THR A 255 -14.59 3.36 -1.40
CA THR A 255 -14.44 2.09 -2.12
C THR A 255 -15.77 1.59 -2.71
N LEU A 256 -16.90 1.77 -1.98
CA LEU A 256 -18.24 1.52 -2.51
C LEU A 256 -18.50 2.35 -3.78
N ALA A 257 -18.18 3.65 -3.76
CA ALA A 257 -18.35 4.49 -4.94
C ALA A 257 -17.57 3.96 -6.14
N ALA A 258 -16.31 3.56 -5.94
CA ALA A 258 -15.48 3.00 -7.02
C ALA A 258 -16.05 1.69 -7.60
N HIS A 259 -16.66 0.83 -6.74
CA HIS A 259 -17.37 -0.36 -7.22
C HIS A 259 -18.65 0.00 -7.98
N LEU A 260 -19.45 0.97 -7.48
CA LEU A 260 -20.66 1.41 -8.19
C LEU A 260 -20.32 2.02 -9.56
N ASP A 261 -19.22 2.78 -9.66
CA ASP A 261 -18.76 3.33 -10.93
C ASP A 261 -18.38 2.22 -11.90
N LYS A 262 -17.67 1.18 -11.44
CA LYS A 262 -17.34 0.02 -12.26
C LYS A 262 -18.60 -0.73 -12.73
N LEU A 263 -19.59 -0.96 -11.84
CA LEU A 263 -20.84 -1.62 -12.22
C LEU A 263 -21.67 -0.80 -13.22
N ASP A 264 -21.56 0.52 -13.20
CA ASP A 264 -22.15 1.42 -14.17
C ASP A 264 -21.44 1.33 -15.53
N ASP A 265 -20.12 1.38 -15.52
CA ASP A 265 -19.28 1.20 -16.73
C ASP A 265 -19.52 -0.19 -17.38
N ASP A 266 -19.76 -1.22 -16.57
CA ASP A 266 -20.10 -2.58 -17.01
C ASP A 266 -21.58 -2.72 -17.46
N GLU A 267 -22.39 -1.64 -17.38
CA GLU A 267 -23.82 -1.59 -17.73
C GLU A 267 -24.73 -2.54 -16.90
N VAL A 268 -24.28 -2.91 -15.68
CA VAL A 268 -25.01 -3.81 -14.78
C VAL A 268 -25.60 -3.12 -13.54
N LEU A 269 -25.36 -1.82 -13.35
CA LEU A 269 -25.87 -1.07 -12.22
C LEU A 269 -27.39 -0.80 -12.37
N PRO A 270 -28.25 -1.21 -11.40
CA PRO A 270 -29.69 -0.92 -11.45
C PRO A 270 -29.99 0.59 -11.36
N ARG A 271 -31.12 1.01 -11.91
CA ARG A 271 -31.58 2.40 -11.79
C ARG A 271 -31.91 2.76 -10.33
N GLY A 272 -31.73 4.03 -9.98
CA GLY A 272 -32.12 4.60 -8.68
C GLY A 272 -31.18 4.26 -7.53
N VAL A 273 -29.98 3.74 -7.81
CA VAL A 273 -28.94 3.56 -6.80
C VAL A 273 -28.37 4.92 -6.39
N GLU A 274 -28.34 5.20 -5.10
CA GLU A 274 -27.72 6.39 -4.52
C GLU A 274 -26.21 6.33 -4.71
N ARG A 275 -25.59 7.46 -5.07
CA ARG A 275 -24.14 7.60 -5.21
C ARG A 275 -23.57 8.37 -4.04
N PRO A 276 -22.48 7.86 -3.39
CA PRO A 276 -21.78 8.64 -2.38
C PRO A 276 -21.26 9.96 -2.95
N ASN A 277 -21.41 11.06 -2.18
CA ASN A 277 -20.97 12.38 -2.61
C ASN A 277 -19.61 12.72 -1.97
N PHE A 278 -18.57 12.91 -2.80
CA PHE A 278 -17.21 13.22 -2.38
C PHE A 278 -16.73 14.62 -2.77
N GLN A 279 -17.64 15.53 -3.17
CA GLN A 279 -17.29 16.85 -3.77
C GLN A 279 -16.36 17.74 -2.93
N ASN A 280 -16.01 17.40 -1.68
CA ASN A 280 -15.21 18.25 -0.80
C ASN A 280 -14.25 17.47 0.14
N ARG A 281 -13.74 16.29 -0.22
CA ARG A 281 -12.78 15.59 0.65
C ARG A 281 -11.39 15.55 0.03
N PRO A 282 -10.36 16.03 0.74
CA PRO A 282 -8.97 15.82 0.36
C PRO A 282 -8.60 14.37 0.67
N TRP A 283 -8.37 13.59 -0.33
CA TRP A 283 -7.67 12.31 -0.26
C TRP A 283 -6.32 12.48 -0.94
#